data_647735c2d472077bc5d48ff36cc32ce1
#
_entry.id   647735c2d472077bc5d48ff36cc32ce1
#
_cell.length_a   1.000
_cell.length_b   1.000
_cell.length_c   1.000
_cell.angle_alpha   90.00
_cell.angle_beta   90.00
_cell.angle_gamma   90.00
#
_symmetry.space_group_name_H-M   'P 1'
#
loop_
_entity.id
_entity.type
_entity.pdbx_description
1 polymer ?
#
loop_
_entity_poly.entity_id
_entity_poly.type
_entity_poly.pdbx_seq_one_letter_code
_entity_poly.pdbx_strand_id
1 'polypeptide(L)'
;FKDLKENHCWQYEVRLRNSRKDLREIGKDEKWAADLRTDDFDFAYVDKTAKAQCAEIKAFIERHEFLGILPNRPTHRFTARLKNSGVLAGVVVMATPNTFSFALGKENRDIIKLVSRGASISWAPKNLGSWIVSRACKWMVQNTDFRMFEAYSDPLAKELGTIYQALNWTYLGQTSGTVKMYRDPNALEKGWFSDREFRKKSKYRRYAEAVGIPYE
;
A
#
# COMPACT_ATOMS: atom_id res chain seq x y z
N PHE A 1 12.45 -8.95 -16.44
CA PHE A 1 10.99 -8.79 -16.21
C PHE A 1 10.22 -10.12 -16.35
N LYS A 2 10.61 -11.03 -17.26
CA LYS A 2 9.91 -12.31 -17.44
C LYS A 2 10.03 -13.17 -16.17
N ASP A 3 11.22 -13.27 -15.61
CA ASP A 3 11.51 -14.06 -14.41
C ASP A 3 10.78 -13.52 -13.16
N LEU A 4 10.56 -12.19 -13.10
CA LEU A 4 9.81 -11.57 -12.01
C LEU A 4 8.30 -11.85 -12.10
N LYS A 5 7.75 -12.08 -13.30
CA LYS A 5 6.33 -12.43 -13.47
C LYS A 5 6.02 -13.85 -12.99
N GLU A 6 6.98 -14.75 -13.02
CA GLU A 6 6.84 -16.12 -12.55
C GLU A 6 6.94 -16.24 -11.02
N ASN A 7 7.48 -15.20 -10.35
CA ASN A 7 7.57 -15.14 -8.91
C ASN A 7 6.45 -14.26 -8.33
N HIS A 8 5.73 -14.78 -7.37
CA HIS A 8 4.73 -14.01 -6.65
C HIS A 8 5.41 -12.86 -5.88
N CYS A 9 4.83 -11.66 -5.95
CA CYS A 9 5.28 -10.55 -5.11
C CYS A 9 4.78 -10.73 -3.66
N TRP A 10 5.42 -10.06 -2.71
CA TRP A 10 5.04 -10.15 -1.30
C TRP A 10 3.59 -9.75 -1.03
N GLN A 11 3.06 -8.81 -1.79
CA GLN A 11 1.64 -8.43 -1.69
C GLN A 11 0.70 -9.59 -2.10
N TYR A 12 1.10 -10.38 -3.09
CA TYR A 12 0.34 -11.57 -3.49
C TYR A 12 0.36 -12.65 -2.41
N GLU A 13 1.52 -12.87 -1.78
CA GLU A 13 1.66 -13.82 -0.67
C GLU A 13 0.78 -13.43 0.54
N VAL A 14 0.67 -12.13 0.85
CA VAL A 14 -0.26 -11.63 1.88
C VAL A 14 -1.71 -11.98 1.52
N ARG A 15 -2.10 -11.79 0.26
CA ARG A 15 -3.45 -12.16 -0.20
C ARG A 15 -3.71 -13.64 -0.08
N LEU A 16 -2.79 -14.50 -0.52
CA LEU A 16 -2.92 -15.96 -0.40
C LEU A 16 -3.08 -16.40 1.06
N ARG A 17 -2.23 -15.90 1.93
CA ARG A 17 -2.25 -16.22 3.36
C ARG A 17 -3.58 -15.87 4.03
N ASN A 18 -4.20 -14.76 3.62
CA ASN A 18 -5.45 -14.28 4.20
C ASN A 18 -6.70 -14.91 3.55
N SER A 19 -6.60 -15.54 2.38
CA SER A 19 -7.73 -15.89 1.52
C SER A 19 -8.82 -16.72 2.24
N ARG A 20 -8.44 -17.80 2.89
CA ARG A 20 -9.41 -18.68 3.59
C ARG A 20 -10.06 -18.00 4.79
N LYS A 21 -9.32 -17.16 5.51
CA LYS A 21 -9.82 -16.42 6.67
C LYS A 21 -10.79 -15.35 6.24
N ASP A 22 -10.42 -14.55 5.24
CA ASP A 22 -11.24 -13.45 4.74
C ASP A 22 -12.59 -13.92 4.18
N LEU A 23 -12.61 -15.04 3.44
CA LEU A 23 -13.86 -15.62 2.93
C LEU A 23 -14.74 -16.16 4.06
N ARG A 24 -14.12 -16.82 5.04
CA ARG A 24 -14.84 -17.40 6.18
C ARG A 24 -15.49 -16.32 7.05
N GLU A 25 -14.83 -15.19 7.25
CA GLU A 25 -15.33 -14.05 8.03
C GLU A 25 -16.62 -13.46 7.45
N ILE A 26 -16.81 -13.57 6.14
CA ILE A 26 -18.04 -13.09 5.46
C ILE A 26 -19.02 -14.22 5.09
N GLY A 27 -18.71 -15.47 5.45
CA GLY A 27 -19.57 -16.62 5.14
C GLY A 27 -19.71 -16.90 3.65
N LYS A 28 -18.64 -16.68 2.85
CA LYS A 28 -18.62 -16.86 1.39
C LYS A 28 -17.52 -17.82 0.97
N ASP A 29 -17.60 -18.28 -0.28
CA ASP A 29 -16.66 -19.19 -0.91
C ASP A 29 -15.92 -18.56 -2.10
N GLU A 30 -14.99 -19.30 -2.67
CA GLU A 30 -14.19 -18.86 -3.82
C GLU A 30 -15.05 -18.68 -5.09
N LYS A 31 -16.13 -19.44 -5.24
CA LYS A 31 -17.04 -19.32 -6.39
C LYS A 31 -17.75 -17.98 -6.36
N TRP A 32 -18.31 -17.61 -5.22
CA TRP A 32 -18.90 -16.29 -5.04
C TRP A 32 -17.88 -15.17 -5.32
N ALA A 33 -16.65 -15.29 -4.82
CA ALA A 33 -15.61 -14.29 -5.05
C ALA A 33 -15.22 -14.14 -6.53
N ALA A 34 -15.26 -15.24 -7.30
CA ALA A 34 -14.95 -15.23 -8.74
C ALA A 34 -15.98 -14.46 -9.58
N ASP A 35 -17.22 -14.37 -9.11
CA ASP A 35 -18.30 -13.66 -9.80
C ASP A 35 -18.29 -12.15 -9.56
N LEU A 36 -17.54 -11.67 -8.56
CA LEU A 36 -17.48 -10.24 -8.21
C LEU A 36 -16.87 -9.38 -9.32
N ARG A 37 -17.45 -8.20 -9.49
CA ARG A 37 -17.00 -7.16 -10.41
C ARG A 37 -16.77 -5.85 -9.65
N THR A 38 -16.06 -4.91 -10.23
CA THR A 38 -15.84 -3.58 -9.62
C THR A 38 -17.14 -2.82 -9.36
N ASP A 39 -18.20 -3.11 -10.11
CA ASP A 39 -19.51 -2.48 -9.94
C ASP A 39 -20.24 -2.96 -8.67
N ASP A 40 -19.76 -4.03 -8.03
CA ASP A 40 -20.27 -4.48 -6.75
C ASP A 40 -19.72 -3.69 -5.56
N PHE A 41 -18.89 -2.68 -5.82
CA PHE A 41 -18.25 -1.88 -4.77
C PHE A 41 -18.61 -0.41 -4.84
N ASP A 42 -18.78 0.19 -3.67
CA ASP A 42 -18.89 1.63 -3.50
C ASP A 42 -17.53 2.24 -3.21
N PHE A 43 -17.22 3.35 -3.87
CA PHE A 43 -16.02 4.14 -3.65
C PHE A 43 -16.35 5.34 -2.75
N ALA A 44 -15.51 5.61 -1.76
CA ALA A 44 -15.65 6.78 -0.91
C ALA A 44 -14.30 7.40 -0.52
N TYR A 45 -14.28 8.73 -0.42
CA TYR A 45 -13.25 9.47 0.30
C TYR A 45 -13.57 9.42 1.80
N VAL A 46 -12.52 9.27 2.63
CA VAL A 46 -12.64 9.27 4.10
C VAL A 46 -11.86 10.44 4.66
N ASP A 47 -12.59 11.38 5.26
CA ASP A 47 -11.99 12.54 5.91
C ASP A 47 -11.21 12.15 7.17
N LYS A 48 -10.17 12.92 7.48
CA LYS A 48 -9.32 12.71 8.66
C LYS A 48 -10.05 12.81 10.00
N THR A 49 -11.20 13.49 10.03
CA THR A 49 -12.04 13.63 11.22
C THR A 49 -12.87 12.39 11.52
N ALA A 50 -13.09 11.53 10.51
CA ALA A 50 -13.82 10.27 10.66
C ALA A 50 -12.94 9.21 11.37
N LYS A 51 -12.73 9.39 12.67
CA LYS A 51 -11.75 8.63 13.46
C LYS A 51 -11.94 7.12 13.39
N ALA A 52 -13.20 6.65 13.49
CA ALA A 52 -13.51 5.21 13.41
C ALA A 52 -13.10 4.62 12.04
N GLN A 53 -13.46 5.27 10.94
CA GLN A 53 -13.08 4.83 9.60
C GLN A 53 -11.57 4.91 9.37
N CYS A 54 -10.89 5.94 9.91
CA CYS A 54 -9.43 6.04 9.86
C CYS A 54 -8.76 4.89 10.62
N ALA A 55 -9.29 4.46 11.76
CA ALA A 55 -8.81 3.31 12.51
C ALA A 55 -9.03 2.00 11.75
N GLU A 56 -10.20 1.83 11.13
CA GLU A 56 -10.50 0.68 10.27
C GLU A 56 -9.54 0.59 9.07
N ILE A 57 -9.27 1.71 8.39
CA ILE A 57 -8.31 1.80 7.29
C ILE A 57 -6.91 1.39 7.76
N LYS A 58 -6.51 1.84 8.95
CA LYS A 58 -5.23 1.46 9.53
C LYS A 58 -5.14 -0.05 9.77
N ALA A 59 -6.13 -0.65 10.41
CA ALA A 59 -6.20 -2.08 10.66
C ALA A 59 -6.24 -2.89 9.35
N PHE A 60 -6.93 -2.37 8.32
CA PHE A 60 -6.96 -2.99 7.00
C PHE A 60 -5.58 -3.02 6.35
N ILE A 61 -4.84 -1.92 6.35
CA ILE A 61 -3.46 -1.86 5.83
C ILE A 61 -2.53 -2.78 6.64
N GLU A 62 -2.63 -2.79 7.97
CA GLU A 62 -1.84 -3.66 8.83
C GLU A 62 -2.04 -5.16 8.53
N ARG A 63 -3.24 -5.54 8.07
CA ARG A 63 -3.57 -6.95 7.77
C ARG A 63 -3.32 -7.32 6.30
N HIS A 64 -3.59 -6.43 5.36
CA HIS A 64 -3.70 -6.76 3.94
C HIS A 64 -2.60 -6.17 3.06
N GLU A 65 -1.74 -5.29 3.57
CA GLU A 65 -0.62 -4.73 2.83
C GLU A 65 0.70 -5.31 3.36
N PHE A 66 1.65 -5.60 2.47
CA PHE A 66 2.86 -6.35 2.83
C PHE A 66 3.80 -5.62 3.80
N LEU A 67 3.85 -4.29 3.76
CA LEU A 67 4.59 -3.49 4.74
C LEU A 67 3.80 -3.33 6.06
N GLY A 68 2.47 -3.46 6.01
CA GLY A 68 1.61 -3.41 7.18
C GLY A 68 1.66 -2.11 7.99
N ILE A 69 2.05 -1.00 7.37
CA ILE A 69 2.27 0.27 8.07
C ILE A 69 1.74 1.43 7.25
N LEU A 70 0.91 2.28 7.86
CA LEU A 70 0.52 3.55 7.23
C LEU A 70 1.72 4.50 7.07
N PRO A 71 1.72 5.38 6.07
CA PRO A 71 2.71 6.44 5.96
C PRO A 71 2.63 7.38 7.18
N ASN A 72 3.75 8.00 7.55
CA ASN A 72 3.81 8.88 8.72
C ASN A 72 2.86 10.10 8.63
N ARG A 73 2.52 10.53 7.42
CA ARG A 73 1.66 11.69 7.15
C ARG A 73 0.65 11.37 6.05
N PRO A 74 -0.33 10.50 6.33
CA PRO A 74 -1.40 10.23 5.38
C PRO A 74 -2.27 11.47 5.22
N THR A 75 -2.50 11.90 3.99
CA THR A 75 -3.25 13.12 3.69
C THR A 75 -4.67 12.83 3.24
N HIS A 76 -4.84 11.87 2.34
CA HIS A 76 -6.13 11.48 1.80
C HIS A 76 -6.28 9.95 1.88
N ARG A 77 -7.48 9.50 2.12
CA ARG A 77 -7.83 8.09 2.28
C ARG A 77 -9.05 7.77 1.46
N PHE A 78 -9.00 6.65 0.75
CA PHE A 78 -10.09 6.19 -0.09
C PHE A 78 -10.38 4.73 0.20
N THR A 79 -11.65 4.38 0.15
CA THR A 79 -12.12 3.04 0.43
C THR A 79 -12.94 2.49 -0.73
N ALA A 80 -12.89 1.17 -0.91
CA ALA A 80 -13.87 0.41 -1.66
C ALA A 80 -14.59 -0.52 -0.70
N ARG A 81 -15.92 -0.45 -0.66
CA ARG A 81 -16.76 -1.30 0.19
C ARG A 81 -17.68 -2.14 -0.66
N LEU A 82 -17.85 -3.40 -0.28
CA LEU A 82 -18.82 -4.27 -0.92
C LEU A 82 -20.22 -3.71 -0.69
N LYS A 83 -20.98 -3.47 -1.76
CA LYS A 83 -22.37 -3.06 -1.69
C LYS A 83 -23.16 -4.06 -0.84
N ASN A 84 -24.27 -3.65 -0.30
CA ASN A 84 -25.18 -4.45 0.54
C ASN A 84 -24.63 -4.87 1.92
N SER A 85 -23.34 -5.09 2.09
CA SER A 85 -22.74 -5.47 3.38
C SER A 85 -21.91 -4.37 4.03
N GLY A 86 -21.40 -3.41 3.23
CA GLY A 86 -20.49 -2.38 3.70
C GLY A 86 -19.09 -2.87 4.07
N VAL A 87 -18.78 -4.15 3.84
CA VAL A 87 -17.47 -4.73 4.15
C VAL A 87 -16.37 -4.01 3.40
N LEU A 88 -15.33 -3.58 4.12
CA LEU A 88 -14.16 -2.91 3.54
C LEU A 88 -13.35 -3.91 2.71
N ALA A 89 -13.24 -3.64 1.41
CA ALA A 89 -12.62 -4.54 0.44
C ALA A 89 -11.34 -3.98 -0.19
N GLY A 90 -11.16 -2.67 -0.15
CA GLY A 90 -9.97 -2.03 -0.69
C GLY A 90 -9.71 -0.67 -0.07
N VAL A 91 -8.44 -0.31 0.01
CA VAL A 91 -7.97 0.96 0.58
C VAL A 91 -6.87 1.52 -0.29
N VAL A 92 -6.90 2.83 -0.50
CA VAL A 92 -5.78 3.63 -1.04
C VAL A 92 -5.52 4.79 -0.10
N VAL A 93 -4.27 4.99 0.26
CA VAL A 93 -3.81 6.09 1.11
C VAL A 93 -2.79 6.92 0.37
N MET A 94 -3.07 8.21 0.25
CA MET A 94 -2.15 9.16 -0.32
C MET A 94 -1.40 9.92 0.76
N ALA A 95 -0.17 10.30 0.45
CA ALA A 95 0.73 11.02 1.35
C ALA A 95 1.43 12.17 0.64
N THR A 96 2.16 12.97 1.39
CA THR A 96 3.08 13.96 0.83
C THR A 96 4.19 13.23 0.07
N PRO A 97 4.57 13.71 -1.13
CA PRO A 97 5.65 13.14 -1.91
C PRO A 97 6.96 13.01 -1.13
N ASN A 98 7.74 12.00 -1.48
CA ASN A 98 9.10 11.82 -0.98
C ASN A 98 10.08 12.76 -1.70
N THR A 99 11.34 12.77 -1.24
CA THR A 99 12.42 13.52 -1.87
C THR A 99 12.66 13.14 -3.34
N PHE A 100 12.30 11.92 -3.72
CA PHE A 100 12.45 11.40 -5.10
C PHE A 100 11.47 12.00 -6.11
N SER A 101 10.39 12.63 -5.66
CA SER A 101 9.46 13.36 -6.55
C SER A 101 10.10 14.51 -7.31
N PHE A 102 11.35 14.86 -6.97
CA PHE A 102 12.13 15.80 -7.77
C PHE A 102 12.39 15.35 -9.22
N ALA A 103 12.20 14.06 -9.52
CA ALA A 103 12.17 13.58 -10.92
C ALA A 103 11.06 14.22 -11.76
N LEU A 104 10.01 14.72 -11.12
CA LEU A 104 8.88 15.40 -11.76
C LEU A 104 9.01 16.94 -11.75
N GLY A 105 10.19 17.46 -11.36
CA GLY A 105 10.45 18.89 -11.23
C GLY A 105 10.06 19.47 -9.86
N LYS A 106 10.95 20.25 -9.28
CA LYS A 106 10.73 20.90 -7.96
C LYS A 106 9.58 21.89 -7.99
N GLU A 107 9.38 22.54 -9.12
CA GLU A 107 8.32 23.50 -9.39
C GLU A 107 6.91 22.87 -9.33
N ASN A 108 6.82 21.57 -9.53
CA ASN A 108 5.56 20.83 -9.50
C ASN A 108 5.18 20.31 -8.10
N ARG A 109 5.97 20.61 -7.09
CA ARG A 109 5.83 20.07 -5.72
C ARG A 109 4.43 20.23 -5.14
N ASP A 110 3.78 21.35 -5.40
CA ASP A 110 2.49 21.67 -4.78
C ASP A 110 1.31 21.00 -5.51
N ILE A 111 1.55 20.48 -6.71
CA ILE A 111 0.52 19.77 -7.51
C ILE A 111 0.73 18.25 -7.57
N ILE A 112 1.80 17.73 -6.95
CA ILE A 112 2.12 16.29 -6.92
C ILE A 112 1.57 15.63 -5.67
N LYS A 113 1.07 14.40 -5.81
CA LYS A 113 0.62 13.55 -4.71
C LYS A 113 1.17 12.12 -4.84
N LEU A 114 1.61 11.56 -3.72
CA LEU A 114 2.11 10.20 -3.66
C LEU A 114 0.97 9.23 -3.32
N VAL A 115 0.74 8.23 -4.17
CA VAL A 115 -0.03 7.02 -3.82
C VAL A 115 0.89 6.14 -2.99
N SER A 116 0.73 6.22 -1.67
CA SER A 116 1.74 5.71 -0.71
C SER A 116 1.47 4.30 -0.23
N ARG A 117 0.21 3.93 -0.04
CA ARG A 117 -0.22 2.61 0.39
C ARG A 117 -1.50 2.23 -0.29
N GLY A 118 -1.65 0.95 -0.57
CA GLY A 118 -2.89 0.41 -1.09
C GLY A 118 -2.93 -1.10 -0.92
N ALA A 119 -4.11 -1.62 -0.60
CA ALA A 119 -4.36 -3.04 -0.54
C ALA A 119 -5.80 -3.34 -0.93
N SER A 120 -6.00 -4.54 -1.43
CA SER A 120 -7.33 -5.13 -1.61
C SER A 120 -7.40 -6.42 -0.81
N ILE A 121 -8.57 -6.69 -0.25
CA ILE A 121 -8.84 -7.95 0.45
C ILE A 121 -8.64 -9.14 -0.50
N SER A 122 -8.38 -10.30 0.05
CA SER A 122 -7.96 -11.46 -0.75
C SER A 122 -8.99 -11.92 -1.79
N TRP A 123 -10.28 -11.84 -1.48
CA TRP A 123 -11.38 -12.23 -2.35
C TRP A 123 -11.83 -11.14 -3.35
N ALA A 124 -11.25 -9.95 -3.28
CA ALA A 124 -11.60 -8.89 -4.22
C ALA A 124 -11.22 -9.23 -5.67
N PRO A 125 -11.98 -8.76 -6.68
CA PRO A 125 -11.62 -8.96 -8.07
C PRO A 125 -10.25 -8.37 -8.40
N LYS A 126 -9.54 -8.97 -9.36
CA LYS A 126 -8.14 -8.63 -9.69
C LYS A 126 -7.92 -7.14 -10.00
N ASN A 127 -8.91 -6.49 -10.59
CA ASN A 127 -8.83 -5.10 -11.00
C ASN A 127 -9.33 -4.09 -9.94
N LEU A 128 -9.74 -4.54 -8.74
CA LEU A 128 -10.20 -3.61 -7.70
C LEU A 128 -9.11 -2.61 -7.29
N GLY A 129 -7.85 -3.05 -7.23
CA GLY A 129 -6.72 -2.18 -6.89
C GLY A 129 -6.53 -1.04 -7.88
N SER A 130 -6.49 -1.30 -9.18
CA SER A 130 -6.39 -0.27 -10.21
C SER A 130 -7.65 0.60 -10.28
N TRP A 131 -8.82 0.00 -10.12
CA TRP A 131 -10.09 0.72 -10.09
C TRP A 131 -10.14 1.78 -8.97
N ILE A 132 -9.74 1.42 -7.74
CA ILE A 132 -9.76 2.36 -6.61
C ILE A 132 -8.69 3.45 -6.75
N VAL A 133 -7.48 3.14 -7.27
CA VAL A 133 -6.45 4.14 -7.55
C VAL A 133 -6.93 5.14 -8.61
N SER A 134 -7.53 4.66 -9.71
CA SER A 134 -8.09 5.53 -10.74
C SER A 134 -9.14 6.49 -10.19
N ARG A 135 -10.09 5.98 -9.38
CA ARG A 135 -11.13 6.80 -8.77
C ARG A 135 -10.57 7.79 -7.75
N ALA A 136 -9.57 7.38 -6.98
CA ALA A 136 -8.89 8.25 -6.04
C ALA A 136 -8.19 9.42 -6.75
N CYS A 137 -7.45 9.16 -7.84
CA CYS A 137 -6.83 10.22 -8.64
C CYS A 137 -7.87 11.15 -9.27
N LYS A 138 -8.96 10.62 -9.83
CA LYS A 138 -10.06 11.44 -10.36
C LYS A 138 -10.68 12.32 -9.28
N TRP A 139 -10.97 11.77 -8.12
CA TRP A 139 -11.50 12.53 -6.99
C TRP A 139 -10.54 13.64 -6.57
N MET A 140 -9.23 13.36 -6.49
CA MET A 140 -8.21 14.36 -6.17
C MET A 140 -8.20 15.51 -7.17
N VAL A 141 -8.23 15.22 -8.46
CA VAL A 141 -8.28 16.25 -9.52
C VAL A 141 -9.54 17.12 -9.43
N GLN A 142 -10.67 16.55 -9.04
CA GLN A 142 -11.94 17.26 -8.94
C GLN A 142 -12.08 18.09 -7.67
N ASN A 143 -11.43 17.70 -6.58
CA ASN A 143 -11.67 18.27 -5.24
C ASN A 143 -10.44 18.96 -4.64
N THR A 144 -9.31 18.98 -5.33
CA THR A 144 -8.04 19.57 -4.85
C THR A 144 -7.25 20.17 -6.02
N ASP A 145 -6.14 20.83 -5.71
CA ASP A 145 -5.21 21.38 -6.71
C ASP A 145 -4.18 20.35 -7.21
N PHE A 146 -4.20 19.12 -6.71
CA PHE A 146 -3.28 18.08 -7.16
C PHE A 146 -3.61 17.60 -8.57
N ARG A 147 -2.61 17.54 -9.44
CA ARG A 147 -2.74 17.20 -10.87
C ARG A 147 -1.80 16.09 -11.31
N MET A 148 -0.73 15.83 -10.54
CA MET A 148 0.27 14.81 -10.82
C MET A 148 0.28 13.77 -9.70
N PHE A 149 0.39 12.49 -10.07
CA PHE A 149 0.39 11.39 -9.12
C PHE A 149 1.61 10.53 -9.36
N GLU A 150 2.32 10.21 -8.29
CA GLU A 150 3.45 9.31 -8.32
C GLU A 150 3.23 8.10 -7.40
N ALA A 151 3.93 7.03 -7.68
CA ALA A 151 3.94 5.83 -6.85
C ALA A 151 5.28 5.10 -7.00
N TYR A 152 5.59 4.27 -6.03
CA TYR A 152 6.80 3.44 -6.03
C TYR A 152 6.42 1.97 -5.95
N SER A 153 7.15 1.16 -6.72
CA SER A 153 7.16 -0.30 -6.59
C SER A 153 8.49 -0.73 -6.01
N ASP A 154 8.48 -1.71 -5.12
CA ASP A 154 9.70 -2.23 -4.50
C ASP A 154 10.15 -3.51 -5.23
N PRO A 155 11.26 -3.47 -6.00
CA PRO A 155 11.78 -4.64 -6.67
C PRO A 155 12.22 -5.76 -5.71
N LEU A 156 12.64 -5.42 -4.48
CA LEU A 156 12.99 -6.42 -3.46
C LEU A 156 11.76 -7.20 -2.99
N ALA A 157 10.59 -6.56 -2.97
CA ALA A 157 9.31 -7.20 -2.73
C ALA A 157 8.72 -7.86 -3.99
N LYS A 158 9.48 -7.93 -5.08
CA LYS A 158 9.08 -8.44 -6.41
C LYS A 158 7.86 -7.72 -7.00
N GLU A 159 7.69 -6.44 -6.66
CA GLU A 159 6.62 -5.62 -7.21
C GLU A 159 6.99 -5.11 -8.61
N LEU A 160 6.12 -5.35 -9.57
CA LEU A 160 6.27 -4.92 -10.96
C LEU A 160 5.47 -3.64 -11.29
N GLY A 161 4.79 -3.06 -10.31
CA GLY A 161 3.91 -1.92 -10.55
C GLY A 161 2.71 -2.23 -11.45
N THR A 162 2.20 -3.46 -11.43
CA THR A 162 1.12 -3.92 -12.33
C THR A 162 -0.15 -3.07 -12.24
N ILE A 163 -0.45 -2.52 -11.07
CA ILE A 163 -1.58 -1.58 -10.87
C ILE A 163 -1.36 -0.32 -11.71
N TYR A 164 -0.16 0.23 -11.70
CA TYR A 164 0.19 1.46 -12.43
C TYR A 164 0.28 1.22 -13.92
N GLN A 165 0.81 0.05 -14.33
CA GLN A 165 0.78 -0.37 -15.75
C GLN A 165 -0.67 -0.49 -16.27
N ALA A 166 -1.59 -1.07 -15.48
CA ALA A 166 -3.00 -1.18 -15.83
C ALA A 166 -3.71 0.19 -15.94
N LEU A 167 -3.13 1.23 -15.36
CA LEU A 167 -3.62 2.61 -15.41
C LEU A 167 -2.90 3.48 -16.46
N ASN A 168 -2.02 2.88 -17.28
CA ASN A 168 -1.20 3.58 -18.27
C ASN A 168 -0.31 4.67 -17.66
N TRP A 169 0.20 4.46 -16.45
CA TRP A 169 1.15 5.38 -15.83
C TRP A 169 2.53 5.28 -16.50
N THR A 170 3.21 6.40 -16.59
CA THR A 170 4.55 6.47 -17.16
C THR A 170 5.59 5.94 -16.17
N TYR A 171 6.40 4.99 -16.60
CA TYR A 171 7.54 4.50 -15.83
C TYR A 171 8.72 5.48 -15.96
N LEU A 172 9.16 6.05 -14.85
CA LEU A 172 10.25 7.03 -14.80
C LEU A 172 11.64 6.42 -14.55
N GLY A 173 11.71 5.11 -14.42
CA GLY A 173 12.97 4.43 -14.13
C GLY A 173 13.10 4.00 -12.68
N GLN A 174 14.30 3.54 -12.34
CA GLN A 174 14.64 3.06 -11.00
C GLN A 174 15.48 4.11 -10.27
N THR A 175 15.14 4.38 -9.01
CA THR A 175 15.96 5.27 -8.18
C THR A 175 17.24 4.54 -7.76
N SER A 176 18.38 5.23 -7.83
CA SER A 176 19.69 4.70 -7.41
C SER A 176 19.92 4.70 -5.89
N GLY A 177 18.87 4.92 -5.11
CA GLY A 177 18.97 5.00 -3.65
C GLY A 177 19.42 3.68 -3.04
N THR A 178 20.62 3.65 -2.47
CA THR A 178 21.10 2.52 -1.67
C THR A 178 20.41 2.58 -0.30
N VAL A 179 19.63 1.57 0.04
CA VAL A 179 19.10 1.41 1.39
C VAL A 179 20.04 0.47 2.14
N LYS A 180 20.62 0.93 3.24
CA LYS A 180 21.35 0.05 4.14
C LYS A 180 20.37 -0.93 4.78
N MET A 181 20.65 -2.23 4.63
CA MET A 181 19.89 -3.30 5.24
C MET A 181 20.70 -3.91 6.37
N TYR A 182 20.04 -4.21 7.46
CA TYR A 182 20.60 -4.80 8.65
C TYR A 182 19.94 -6.16 8.90
N ARG A 183 20.70 -7.08 9.46
CA ARG A 183 20.18 -8.37 9.92
C ARG A 183 20.72 -8.64 11.29
N ASP A 184 19.85 -9.03 12.20
CA ASP A 184 20.25 -9.45 13.53
C ASP A 184 20.86 -10.85 13.48
N PRO A 185 22.14 -11.03 13.83
CA PRO A 185 22.78 -12.35 13.84
C PRO A 185 22.17 -13.30 14.89
N ASN A 186 21.52 -12.75 15.95
CA ASN A 186 20.90 -13.52 17.01
C ASN A 186 19.41 -13.79 16.81
N ALA A 187 18.84 -13.27 15.73
CA ALA A 187 17.41 -13.42 15.39
C ALA A 187 17.21 -13.45 13.88
N LEU A 188 17.82 -14.45 13.24
CA LEU A 188 17.84 -14.59 11.77
C LEU A 188 16.44 -14.74 11.16
N GLU A 189 15.49 -15.26 11.92
CA GLU A 189 14.08 -15.42 11.54
C GLU A 189 13.36 -14.09 11.30
N LYS A 190 13.87 -12.98 11.86
CA LYS A 190 13.32 -11.64 11.64
C LYS A 190 13.65 -11.07 10.25
N GLY A 191 14.57 -11.71 9.52
CA GLY A 191 14.99 -11.28 8.20
C GLY A 191 15.79 -9.98 8.19
N TRP A 192 15.85 -9.36 7.01
CA TRP A 192 16.52 -8.09 6.79
C TRP A 192 15.58 -6.92 7.07
N PHE A 193 16.08 -5.84 7.69
CA PHE A 193 15.35 -4.63 7.95
C PHE A 193 16.19 -3.38 7.60
N SER A 194 15.53 -2.27 7.28
CA SER A 194 16.22 -1.04 6.88
C SER A 194 16.51 -0.12 8.07
N ASP A 195 17.40 0.84 7.89
CA ASP A 195 17.71 1.88 8.87
C ASP A 195 16.47 2.69 9.33
N ARG A 196 15.42 2.70 8.51
CA ARG A 196 14.13 3.34 8.88
C ARG A 196 13.50 2.73 10.13
N GLU A 197 13.76 1.46 10.39
CA GLU A 197 13.25 0.78 11.59
C GLU A 197 13.89 1.33 12.87
N PHE A 198 15.14 1.75 12.80
CA PHE A 198 15.84 2.39 13.93
C PHE A 198 15.35 3.82 14.21
N ARG A 199 14.92 4.55 13.17
CA ARG A 199 14.45 5.95 13.31
C ARG A 199 13.08 6.07 13.96
N LYS A 200 12.29 5.01 13.97
CA LYS A 200 11.00 4.97 14.66
C LYS A 200 11.25 4.62 16.13
N LYS A 201 10.49 5.24 17.05
CA LYS A 201 10.35 4.76 18.44
C LYS A 201 9.65 3.40 18.48
N SER A 202 10.12 2.47 17.64
CA SER A 202 9.53 1.17 17.40
C SER A 202 10.18 0.14 18.30
N LYS A 203 9.59 -1.05 18.35
CA LYS A 203 10.18 -2.22 19.02
C LYS A 203 11.63 -2.51 18.59
N TYR A 204 12.05 -2.10 17.40
CA TYR A 204 13.41 -2.27 16.88
C TYR A 204 14.41 -1.31 17.52
N ARG A 205 14.03 -0.08 17.85
CA ARG A 205 14.89 0.82 18.63
C ARG A 205 15.19 0.24 19.99
N ARG A 206 14.15 -0.22 20.71
CA ARG A 206 14.33 -0.90 22.02
C ARG A 206 15.19 -2.15 21.89
N TYR A 207 15.04 -2.87 20.80
CA TYR A 207 15.84 -4.04 20.52
C TYR A 207 17.30 -3.67 20.24
N ALA A 208 17.59 -2.68 19.40
CA ALA A 208 18.94 -2.19 19.14
C ALA A 208 19.61 -1.70 20.44
N GLU A 209 18.87 -0.97 21.27
CA GLU A 209 19.32 -0.57 22.62
C GLU A 209 19.64 -1.78 23.50
N ALA A 210 18.80 -2.82 23.48
CA ALA A 210 18.96 -4.02 24.30
C ALA A 210 20.16 -4.89 23.87
N VAL A 211 20.52 -4.89 22.58
CA VAL A 211 21.64 -5.69 22.05
C VAL A 211 22.91 -4.87 21.84
N GLY A 212 22.91 -3.59 22.25
CA GLY A 212 24.10 -2.72 22.18
C GLY A 212 24.51 -2.32 20.77
N ILE A 213 23.59 -2.35 19.79
CA ILE A 213 23.85 -1.85 18.45
C ILE A 213 23.75 -0.33 18.47
N PRO A 214 24.85 0.42 18.20
CA PRO A 214 24.78 1.87 18.11
C PRO A 214 23.89 2.28 16.94
N TYR A 215 22.95 3.17 17.20
CA TYR A 215 22.18 3.83 16.17
C TYR A 215 22.15 5.32 16.46
N GLU A 216 22.29 6.11 15.45
CA GLU A 216 22.17 7.56 15.46
C GLU A 216 20.78 8.01 14.99
#